data_7653c3cee6f752dd8df2a267c225f169
#
_entry.id   7653c3cee6f752dd8df2a267c225f169
#
_cell.length_a   1.000
_cell.length_b   1.000
_cell.length_c   1.000
_cell.angle_alpha   90.00
_cell.angle_beta   90.00
_cell.angle_gamma   90.00
#
_symmetry.space_group_name_H-M   'P 1'
#
loop_
_entity.id
_entity.type
_entity.pdbx_description
1 polymer ?
#
loop_
_entity_poly.entity_id
_entity_poly.type
_entity_poly.pdbx_seq_one_letter_code
_entity_poly.pdbx_strand_id
1 'polypeptide(L)'
;MLRQSIAELTLATRGRGFYEFTDAVAGLVSKSGFQTGLASLHLRHTSASLLIQENADPEVRRDLERFFSRLAPDGDPLFRHTAEGDDDMPAHIRTALTTVNLGIPIAAGRLALGAWQGIYLWEHRTAPHQRQVTVHLLGE
;
A
#
# COMPACT_ATOMS: atom_id res chain seq x y z
N MET A 1 13.12 -19.98 18.56
CA MET A 1 12.34 -20.77 17.58
C MET A 1 11.56 -19.83 16.67
N LEU A 2 11.65 -20.05 15.39
CA LEU A 2 10.85 -19.28 14.43
C LEU A 2 9.36 -19.52 14.64
N ARG A 3 8.61 -18.45 14.67
CA ARG A 3 7.15 -18.47 14.74
C ARG A 3 6.59 -17.62 13.62
N GLN A 4 5.31 -17.75 13.34
CA GLN A 4 4.66 -16.94 12.34
C GLN A 4 3.22 -16.62 12.74
N SER A 5 2.75 -15.53 12.20
CA SER A 5 1.35 -15.13 12.36
C SER A 5 0.87 -14.46 11.08
N ILE A 6 -0.43 -14.46 10.88
CA ILE A 6 -1.06 -13.84 9.74
C ILE A 6 -2.26 -13.02 10.23
N ALA A 7 -2.42 -11.84 9.68
CA ALA A 7 -3.54 -10.96 9.99
C ALA A 7 -4.06 -10.30 8.72
N GLU A 8 -5.32 -9.96 8.71
CA GLU A 8 -5.96 -9.23 7.62
C GLU A 8 -6.32 -7.83 8.10
N LEU A 9 -5.84 -6.81 7.38
CA LEU A 9 -6.24 -5.43 7.62
C LEU A 9 -7.25 -5.02 6.55
N THR A 10 -8.34 -4.40 6.95
CA THR A 10 -9.30 -3.79 6.05
C THR A 10 -9.17 -2.28 6.13
N LEU A 11 -8.83 -1.66 5.00
CA LEU A 11 -8.62 -0.23 4.90
C LEU A 11 -9.72 0.39 4.05
N ALA A 12 -10.49 1.30 4.64
CA ALA A 12 -11.54 2.02 3.94
C ALA A 12 -10.93 3.24 3.25
N THR A 13 -11.17 3.38 1.94
CA THR A 13 -10.73 4.53 1.15
C THR A 13 -11.91 5.42 0.79
N ARG A 14 -11.63 6.68 0.50
CA ARG A 14 -12.63 7.69 0.10
C ARG A 14 -12.36 8.20 -1.32
N GLY A 15 -11.62 7.43 -2.10
CA GLY A 15 -11.23 7.80 -3.43
C GLY A 15 -9.72 7.85 -3.57
N ARG A 16 -9.26 8.29 -4.73
CA ARG A 16 -7.85 8.28 -5.11
C ARG A 16 -6.99 9.06 -4.13
N GLY A 17 -5.89 8.47 -3.73
CA GLY A 17 -4.94 9.10 -2.83
C GLY A 17 -4.18 8.11 -1.96
N PHE A 18 -3.39 8.65 -1.05
CA PHE A 18 -2.52 7.89 -0.17
C PHE A 18 -3.14 7.79 1.22
N TYR A 19 -3.14 6.58 1.75
CA TYR A 19 -3.69 6.28 3.08
C TYR A 19 -2.59 5.60 3.89
N GLU A 20 -2.02 6.34 4.85
CA GLU A 20 -0.95 5.79 5.70
C GLU A 20 -1.53 4.80 6.70
N PHE A 21 -0.90 3.63 6.83
CA PHE A 21 -1.30 2.63 7.81
C PHE A 21 -0.11 2.01 8.56
N THR A 22 0.97 2.78 8.68
CA THR A 22 2.19 2.38 9.39
C THR A 22 1.88 1.89 10.80
N ASP A 23 1.05 2.62 11.54
CA ASP A 23 0.76 2.30 12.94
C ASP A 23 0.01 0.97 13.09
N ALA A 24 -0.86 0.63 12.14
CA ALA A 24 -1.57 -0.63 12.17
C ALA A 24 -0.60 -1.81 12.01
N VAL A 25 0.37 -1.70 11.11
CA VAL A 25 1.38 -2.74 10.92
C VAL A 25 2.33 -2.80 12.11
N ALA A 26 2.79 -1.63 12.59
CA ALA A 26 3.65 -1.55 13.77
C ALA A 26 2.99 -2.17 15.00
N GLY A 27 1.69 -1.98 15.16
CA GLY A 27 0.90 -2.60 16.23
C GLY A 27 0.90 -4.11 16.16
N LEU A 28 0.78 -4.69 14.97
CA LEU A 28 0.83 -6.14 14.77
C LEU A 28 2.23 -6.68 15.13
N VAL A 29 3.28 -5.98 14.73
CA VAL A 29 4.66 -6.36 15.06
C VAL A 29 4.88 -6.32 16.58
N SER A 30 4.46 -5.25 17.23
CA SER A 30 4.57 -5.12 18.69
C SER A 30 3.83 -6.25 19.42
N LYS A 31 2.61 -6.54 18.97
CA LYS A 31 1.78 -7.60 19.57
C LYS A 31 2.38 -9.01 19.37
N SER A 32 3.11 -9.22 18.28
CA SER A 32 3.73 -10.52 18.00
C SER A 32 4.85 -10.86 18.98
N GLY A 33 5.50 -9.86 19.54
CA GLY A 33 6.67 -10.04 20.40
C GLY A 33 7.94 -10.40 19.66
N PHE A 34 7.93 -10.42 18.32
CA PHE A 34 9.11 -10.77 17.55
C PHE A 34 10.19 -9.70 17.68
N GLN A 35 11.42 -10.12 17.93
CA GLN A 35 12.57 -9.23 18.01
C GLN A 35 13.29 -9.13 16.66
N THR A 36 13.34 -10.23 15.91
CA THR A 36 14.00 -10.31 14.60
C THR A 36 13.10 -11.08 13.65
N GLY A 37 12.92 -10.57 12.44
CA GLY A 37 12.09 -11.26 11.47
C GLY A 37 11.76 -10.42 10.26
N LEU A 38 10.65 -10.75 9.63
CA LEU A 38 10.16 -10.11 8.41
C LEU A 38 8.66 -9.91 8.48
N ALA A 39 8.23 -8.72 8.14
CA ALA A 39 6.83 -8.40 7.90
C ALA A 39 6.60 -8.36 6.39
N SER A 40 5.73 -9.24 5.89
CA SER A 40 5.35 -9.27 4.48
C SER A 40 3.91 -8.80 4.34
N LEU A 41 3.70 -7.80 3.50
CA LEU A 41 2.40 -7.22 3.24
C LEU A 41 1.98 -7.55 1.80
N HIS A 42 0.74 -7.98 1.62
CA HIS A 42 0.20 -8.29 0.31
C HIS A 42 -1.18 -7.67 0.16
N LEU A 43 -1.34 -6.82 -0.85
CA LEU A 43 -2.61 -6.21 -1.20
C LEU A 43 -3.37 -7.11 -2.17
N ARG A 44 -4.60 -7.45 -1.83
CA ARG A 44 -5.41 -8.43 -2.56
C ARG A 44 -6.31 -7.78 -3.61
N HIS A 45 -5.79 -6.79 -4.33
CA HIS A 45 -6.54 -6.00 -5.32
C HIS A 45 -5.67 -5.64 -6.52
N THR A 46 -6.33 -5.29 -7.63
CA THR A 46 -5.67 -4.94 -8.90
C THR A 46 -5.83 -3.47 -9.29
N SER A 47 -6.44 -2.66 -8.43
CA SER A 47 -6.68 -1.23 -8.70
C SER A 47 -6.25 -0.32 -7.54
N ALA A 48 -5.33 -0.81 -6.73
CA ALA A 48 -4.64 -0.08 -5.67
C ALA A 48 -3.27 -0.69 -5.49
N SER A 49 -2.37 -0.01 -4.78
CA SER A 49 -1.01 -0.52 -4.56
C SER A 49 -0.52 -0.19 -3.15
N LEU A 50 0.61 -0.77 -2.79
CA LEU A 50 1.31 -0.48 -1.55
C LEU A 50 2.56 0.33 -1.87
N LEU A 51 2.96 1.19 -0.93
CA LEU A 51 4.11 2.05 -1.13
C LEU A 51 4.76 2.38 0.21
N ILE A 52 6.09 2.34 0.25
CA ILE A 52 6.86 2.97 1.33
C ILE A 52 7.39 4.28 0.76
N GLN A 53 7.03 5.39 1.38
CA GLN A 53 7.38 6.70 0.87
C GLN A 53 7.50 7.71 2.02
N GLU A 54 8.08 8.86 1.70
CA GLU A 54 8.25 9.94 2.66
C GLU A 54 6.91 10.40 3.23
N ASN A 55 6.85 10.51 4.54
CA ASN A 55 5.64 10.89 5.27
C ASN A 55 5.72 12.29 5.90
N ALA A 56 6.83 13.01 5.73
CA ALA A 56 7.02 14.33 6.33
C ALA A 56 6.46 15.46 5.46
N ASP A 57 6.84 15.48 4.17
CA ASP A 57 6.38 16.54 3.25
C ASP A 57 5.23 16.00 2.39
N PRO A 58 4.00 16.50 2.59
CA PRO A 58 2.85 16.05 1.80
C PRO A 58 2.98 16.37 0.31
N GLU A 59 3.84 17.28 -0.09
CA GLU A 59 4.04 17.61 -1.51
C GLU A 59 4.66 16.44 -2.29
N VAL A 60 5.43 15.57 -1.64
CA VAL A 60 5.96 14.37 -2.31
C VAL A 60 4.81 13.52 -2.83
N ARG A 61 3.81 13.26 -2.01
CA ARG A 61 2.65 12.45 -2.41
C ARG A 61 1.78 13.14 -3.45
N ARG A 62 1.63 14.47 -3.34
CA ARG A 62 0.89 15.26 -4.32
C ARG A 62 1.60 15.25 -5.68
N ASP A 63 2.92 15.35 -5.71
CA ASP A 63 3.70 15.28 -6.95
C ASP A 63 3.62 13.90 -7.59
N LEU A 64 3.68 12.84 -6.79
CA LEU A 64 3.48 11.48 -7.29
C LEU A 64 2.10 11.34 -7.95
N GLU A 65 1.06 11.86 -7.32
CA GLU A 65 -0.29 11.79 -7.87
C GLU A 65 -0.40 12.57 -9.17
N ARG A 66 0.17 13.76 -9.24
CA ARG A 66 0.18 14.57 -10.48
C ARG A 66 0.93 13.87 -11.60
N PHE A 67 2.08 13.29 -11.29
CA PHE A 67 2.89 12.57 -12.27
C PHE A 67 2.13 11.38 -12.86
N PHE A 68 1.54 10.57 -12.01
CA PHE A 68 0.81 9.37 -12.44
C PHE A 68 -0.51 9.72 -13.15
N SER A 69 -1.16 10.81 -12.79
CA SER A 69 -2.34 11.31 -13.51
C SER A 69 -2.01 11.69 -14.95
N ARG A 70 -0.82 12.24 -15.19
CA ARG A 70 -0.34 12.53 -16.54
C ARG A 70 0.09 11.27 -17.29
N LEU A 71 0.69 10.33 -16.60
CA LEU A 71 1.18 9.09 -17.20
C LEU A 71 0.04 8.17 -17.64
N ALA A 72 -1.01 8.08 -16.84
CA ALA A 72 -2.16 7.22 -17.10
C ALA A 72 -3.46 8.03 -16.91
N PRO A 73 -3.84 8.84 -17.92
CA PRO A 73 -5.02 9.70 -17.81
C PRO A 73 -6.33 8.90 -17.80
N ASP A 74 -7.26 9.33 -16.95
CA ASP A 74 -8.61 8.78 -16.95
C ASP A 74 -9.31 9.08 -18.28
N GLY A 75 -10.03 8.10 -18.81
CA GLY A 75 -10.81 8.27 -20.04
C GLY A 75 -9.97 8.37 -21.32
N ASP A 76 -8.69 7.99 -21.29
CA ASP A 76 -7.87 7.98 -22.50
C ASP A 76 -8.50 7.07 -23.56
N PRO A 77 -8.73 7.59 -24.79
CA PRO A 77 -9.37 6.80 -25.87
C PRO A 77 -8.53 5.59 -26.33
N LEU A 78 -7.28 5.49 -25.92
CA LEU A 78 -6.47 4.29 -26.13
C LEU A 78 -7.07 3.06 -25.45
N PHE A 79 -7.77 3.23 -24.33
CA PHE A 79 -8.22 2.12 -23.50
C PHE A 79 -9.53 1.54 -23.99
N ARG A 80 -9.63 0.19 -23.97
CA ARG A 80 -10.83 -0.55 -24.33
C ARG A 80 -11.54 -1.14 -23.11
N HIS A 81 -10.84 -1.27 -21.99
CA HIS A 81 -11.43 -1.72 -20.73
C HIS A 81 -12.12 -0.53 -20.08
N THR A 82 -13.41 -0.36 -20.35
CA THR A 82 -14.17 0.83 -19.94
C THR A 82 -15.45 0.49 -19.17
N ALA A 83 -15.78 -0.79 -19.00
CA ALA A 83 -17.04 -1.20 -18.40
C ALA A 83 -17.22 -0.77 -16.95
N GLU A 84 -16.13 -0.55 -16.23
CA GLU A 84 -16.15 -0.18 -14.81
C GLU A 84 -15.83 1.30 -14.57
N GLY A 85 -15.85 2.12 -15.61
CA GLY A 85 -15.60 3.56 -15.53
C GLY A 85 -14.26 3.97 -16.11
N ASP A 86 -14.11 5.28 -16.32
CA ASP A 86 -12.95 5.88 -16.98
C ASP A 86 -11.67 5.77 -16.14
N ASP A 87 -11.79 5.60 -14.84
CA ASP A 87 -10.66 5.52 -13.91
C ASP A 87 -10.13 4.11 -13.71
N ASP A 88 -10.83 3.07 -14.21
CA ASP A 88 -10.45 1.70 -13.89
C ASP A 88 -9.20 1.23 -14.64
N MET A 89 -9.14 1.42 -15.95
CA MET A 89 -7.94 1.02 -16.70
C MET A 89 -6.69 1.81 -16.26
N PRO A 90 -6.75 3.13 -16.05
CA PRO A 90 -5.64 3.85 -15.43
C PRO A 90 -5.23 3.29 -14.07
N ALA A 91 -6.18 2.86 -13.25
CA ALA A 91 -5.88 2.24 -11.95
C ALA A 91 -5.10 0.95 -12.13
N HIS A 92 -5.44 0.12 -13.11
CA HIS A 92 -4.69 -1.11 -13.42
C HIS A 92 -3.26 -0.80 -13.88
N ILE A 93 -3.08 0.24 -14.69
CA ILE A 93 -1.75 0.67 -15.14
C ILE A 93 -0.91 1.13 -13.95
N ARG A 94 -1.48 1.96 -13.08
CA ARG A 94 -0.79 2.42 -11.87
C ARG A 94 -0.37 1.25 -10.99
N THR A 95 -1.25 0.27 -10.82
CA THR A 95 -0.96 -0.93 -10.04
C THR A 95 0.15 -1.77 -10.69
N ALA A 96 0.14 -1.89 -12.02
CA ALA A 96 1.17 -2.63 -12.76
C ALA A 96 2.56 -1.98 -12.67
N LEU A 97 2.62 -0.65 -12.53
CA LEU A 97 3.86 0.11 -12.45
C LEU A 97 4.39 0.27 -11.02
N THR A 98 3.62 -0.06 -10.04
CA THR A 98 3.99 0.04 -8.62
C THR A 98 4.08 -1.36 -8.01
N THR A 99 3.60 -1.57 -6.80
CA THR A 99 3.68 -2.90 -6.19
C THR A 99 2.45 -3.21 -5.35
N VAL A 100 2.16 -4.49 -5.20
CA VAL A 100 1.15 -4.99 -4.26
C VAL A 100 1.77 -5.73 -3.08
N ASN A 101 3.10 -5.82 -3.04
CA ASN A 101 3.83 -6.50 -1.98
C ASN A 101 4.87 -5.59 -1.37
N LEU A 102 5.04 -5.68 -0.05
CA LEU A 102 6.14 -5.03 0.65
C LEU A 102 6.74 -6.04 1.62
N GLY A 103 8.08 -6.03 1.72
CA GLY A 103 8.79 -6.78 2.73
C GLY A 103 9.58 -5.80 3.60
N ILE A 104 9.36 -5.84 4.91
CA ILE A 104 10.01 -4.94 5.85
C ILE A 104 10.63 -5.76 6.95
N PRO A 105 11.96 -5.68 7.16
CA PRO A 105 12.58 -6.40 8.27
C PRO A 105 12.06 -5.94 9.62
N ILE A 106 12.02 -6.87 10.55
CA ILE A 106 11.79 -6.59 11.97
C ILE A 106 13.15 -6.67 12.66
N ALA A 107 13.53 -5.62 13.34
CA ALA A 107 14.80 -5.55 14.06
C ALA A 107 14.58 -4.87 15.42
N ALA A 108 15.11 -5.47 16.47
CA ALA A 108 14.94 -4.96 17.83
C ALA A 108 13.47 -4.73 18.20
N GLY A 109 12.59 -5.63 17.75
CA GLY A 109 11.16 -5.57 18.04
C GLY A 109 10.36 -4.54 17.26
N ARG A 110 10.93 -3.94 16.22
CA ARG A 110 10.29 -2.86 15.45
C ARG A 110 10.47 -3.09 13.96
N LEU A 111 9.57 -2.50 13.17
CA LEU A 111 9.77 -2.37 11.74
C LEU A 111 11.03 -1.55 11.46
N ALA A 112 11.92 -2.07 10.60
CA ALA A 112 13.16 -1.40 10.24
C ALA A 112 12.91 -0.31 9.19
N LEU A 113 12.07 0.66 9.53
CA LEU A 113 11.77 1.81 8.68
C LEU A 113 12.74 2.96 8.99
N GLY A 114 13.11 3.70 7.94
CA GLY A 114 13.80 4.96 8.12
C GLY A 114 12.90 6.02 8.77
N ALA A 115 13.49 7.10 9.27
CA ALA A 115 12.77 8.14 10.01
C ALA A 115 11.63 8.78 9.21
N TRP A 116 11.78 8.83 7.88
CA TRP A 116 10.80 9.48 7.00
C TRP A 116 9.96 8.48 6.20
N GLN A 117 10.10 7.18 6.45
CA GLN A 117 9.34 6.17 5.73
C GLN A 117 8.01 5.88 6.40
N GLY A 118 6.93 6.00 5.63
CA GLY A 118 5.61 5.54 6.03
C GLY A 118 5.12 4.46 5.08
N ILE A 119 4.24 3.61 5.58
CA ILE A 119 3.59 2.56 4.79
C ILE A 119 2.25 3.09 4.33
N TYR A 120 2.05 3.09 3.01
CA TYR A 120 0.84 3.65 2.40
C TYR A 120 0.11 2.62 1.56
N LEU A 121 -1.22 2.68 1.64
CA LEU A 121 -2.10 2.20 0.59
C LEU A 121 -2.32 3.36 -0.39
N TRP A 122 -2.05 3.12 -1.67
CA TRP A 122 -2.32 4.10 -2.72
C TRP A 122 -3.56 3.64 -3.48
N GLU A 123 -4.67 4.31 -3.23
CA GLU A 123 -5.94 4.05 -3.91
C GLU A 123 -5.91 4.70 -5.29
N HIS A 124 -6.16 3.92 -6.32
CA HIS A 124 -6.13 4.42 -7.70
C HIS A 124 -7.52 4.64 -8.29
N ARG A 125 -8.58 4.17 -7.63
CA ARG A 125 -9.95 4.42 -8.05
C ARG A 125 -10.47 5.72 -7.44
N THR A 126 -11.43 6.36 -8.14
CA THR A 126 -12.01 7.62 -7.67
C THR A 126 -13.16 7.43 -6.68
N ALA A 127 -13.79 6.27 -6.68
CA ALA A 127 -14.87 5.93 -5.74
C ALA A 127 -14.30 5.32 -4.45
N PRO A 128 -15.05 5.37 -3.33
CA PRO A 128 -14.64 4.70 -2.10
C PRO A 128 -14.60 3.19 -2.25
N HIS A 129 -13.63 2.55 -1.57
CA HIS A 129 -13.47 1.10 -1.58
C HIS A 129 -13.09 0.60 -0.20
N GLN A 130 -13.30 -0.71 0.00
CA GLN A 130 -12.71 -1.47 1.11
C GLN A 130 -11.55 -2.26 0.55
N ARG A 131 -10.33 -2.00 1.03
CA ARG A 131 -9.13 -2.67 0.56
C ARG A 131 -8.60 -3.61 1.64
N GLN A 132 -8.18 -4.79 1.24
CA GLN A 132 -7.69 -5.82 2.16
C GLN A 132 -6.20 -6.05 1.97
N VAL A 133 -5.46 -5.94 3.07
CA VAL A 133 -4.03 -6.18 3.12
C VAL A 133 -3.77 -7.35 4.05
N THR A 134 -3.18 -8.40 3.52
CA THR A 134 -2.72 -9.52 4.33
C THR A 134 -1.34 -9.18 4.88
N VAL A 135 -1.17 -9.30 6.19
CA VAL A 135 0.12 -9.09 6.86
C VAL A 135 0.58 -10.42 7.41
N HIS A 136 1.70 -10.90 6.92
CA HIS A 136 2.35 -12.13 7.40
C HIS A 136 3.62 -11.75 8.14
N LEU A 137 3.73 -12.19 9.38
CA LEU A 137 4.92 -11.97 10.21
C LEU A 137 5.62 -13.30 10.42
N LEU A 138 6.92 -13.32 10.18
CA LEU A 138 7.78 -14.46 10.44
C LEU A 138 8.95 -13.97 11.28
N GLY A 139 9.19 -14.60 12.42
CA GLY A 139 10.27 -14.13 13.29
C GLY A 139 10.42 -14.90 14.58
N GLU A 140 11.29 -14.39 15.43
CA GLU A 140 11.53 -14.93 16.77
C GLU A 140 11.93 -13.83 17.77
#